data_da8738c0fe33dfff3ad45f3a184e8de2
#
_entry.id   da8738c0fe33dfff3ad45f3a184e8de2
#
_cell.length_a   1.000
_cell.length_b   1.000
_cell.length_c   1.000
_cell.angle_alpha   90.00
_cell.angle_beta   90.00
_cell.angle_gamma   90.00
#
_symmetry.space_group_name_H-M   'P 1'
#
loop_
_entity.id
_entity.type
_entity.pdbx_description
1 polymer ?
#
loop_
_entity_poly.entity_id
_entity_poly.type
_entity_poly.pdbx_seq_one_letter_code
_entity_poly.pdbx_strand_id
1 'polypeptide(L)'
;LAHEFVHTVQFVNGWHESVWTVDPEVRGSISHDRELTYYLVLEGAATFVENRYVAQYAPGMADGDALRRAYQNASAYERLNIARYHLGAEYVAERVDSPADLERVHRHPPTSTEQVLHNSTDPIETLTVTTETGNWSDRDRDRQGELFLRIALRTELNRSTAVDAAHGWGDDRRITFAKENRTASAWVLHWDDADNATEFEAAFDRYLDAKASANGSVWEQDDGNATYRVVEATNETTVVFLGNETFVRSATVNTTHETQFDIEVES
;
A
#
# COMPACT_ATOMS: atom_id res chain seq x y z
N LEU A 1 25.64 -14.31 -1.18
CA LEU A 1 26.63 -14.04 -0.13
C LEU A 1 26.83 -12.53 0.08
N ALA A 2 27.05 -11.72 -0.97
CA ALA A 2 27.21 -10.27 -0.85
C ALA A 2 25.94 -9.64 -0.21
N HIS A 3 24.76 -10.06 -0.62
CA HIS A 3 23.46 -9.68 -0.08
C HIS A 3 23.40 -9.87 1.45
N GLU A 4 23.70 -11.07 1.94
CA GLU A 4 23.66 -11.42 3.38
C GLU A 4 24.69 -10.62 4.22
N PHE A 5 25.84 -10.26 3.63
CA PHE A 5 26.80 -9.39 4.31
C PHE A 5 26.24 -7.99 4.54
N VAL A 6 25.42 -7.46 3.64
CA VAL A 6 24.79 -6.16 3.84
C VAL A 6 23.85 -6.21 5.04
N HIS A 7 23.04 -7.27 5.21
CA HIS A 7 22.21 -7.44 6.39
C HIS A 7 23.03 -7.49 7.68
N THR A 8 24.22 -8.11 7.65
CA THR A 8 25.12 -8.05 8.80
C THR A 8 25.56 -6.63 9.12
N VAL A 9 25.89 -5.83 8.10
CA VAL A 9 26.27 -4.42 8.27
C VAL A 9 25.11 -3.60 8.80
N GLN A 10 23.91 -3.78 8.26
CA GLN A 10 22.68 -3.13 8.73
C GLN A 10 22.40 -3.45 10.19
N PHE A 11 22.54 -4.69 10.60
CA PHE A 11 22.35 -5.13 11.98
C PHE A 11 23.38 -4.53 12.93
N VAL A 12 24.68 -4.63 12.60
CA VAL A 12 25.78 -4.14 13.46
C VAL A 12 25.71 -2.62 13.65
N ASN A 13 25.23 -1.88 12.65
CA ASN A 13 25.07 -0.43 12.74
C ASN A 13 23.71 0.03 13.28
N GLY A 14 22.80 -0.87 13.63
CA GLY A 14 21.47 -0.55 14.11
C GLY A 14 20.55 0.10 13.05
N TRP A 15 20.89 -0.01 11.77
CA TRP A 15 20.14 0.63 10.69
C TRP A 15 18.74 0.03 10.49
N HIS A 16 18.55 -1.22 10.87
CA HIS A 16 17.24 -1.87 10.84
C HIS A 16 16.23 -1.23 11.80
N GLU A 17 16.69 -0.63 12.92
CA GLU A 17 15.81 0.02 13.90
C GLU A 17 15.31 1.39 13.42
N SER A 18 16.09 2.09 12.59
CA SER A 18 15.76 3.45 12.14
C SER A 18 14.53 3.50 11.22
N VAL A 19 14.24 2.42 10.50
CA VAL A 19 13.08 2.31 9.61
C VAL A 19 11.84 1.80 10.36
N TRP A 20 12.04 1.07 11.48
CA TRP A 20 10.97 0.46 12.25
C TRP A 20 10.38 1.46 13.25
N THR A 21 9.38 2.24 12.82
CA THR A 21 8.65 3.17 13.67
C THR A 21 7.19 2.78 13.79
N VAL A 22 6.64 2.87 15.02
CA VAL A 22 5.22 2.58 15.28
C VAL A 22 4.36 3.67 14.63
N ASP A 23 3.32 3.26 13.92
CA ASP A 23 2.27 4.16 13.43
C ASP A 23 1.23 4.34 14.55
N PRO A 24 1.04 5.57 15.09
CA PRO A 24 0.15 5.79 16.22
C PRO A 24 -1.33 5.56 15.88
N GLU A 25 -1.71 5.64 14.60
CA GLU A 25 -3.08 5.42 14.14
C GLU A 25 -3.42 3.93 13.92
N VAL A 26 -2.40 3.06 13.97
CA VAL A 26 -2.55 1.61 13.86
C VAL A 26 -2.49 0.98 15.25
N ARG A 27 -3.49 0.19 15.62
CA ARG A 27 -3.59 -0.41 16.97
C ARG A 27 -2.40 -1.31 17.31
N GLY A 28 -1.40 -0.72 17.97
CA GLY A 28 -0.31 -1.46 18.64
C GLY A 28 0.67 -2.16 17.72
N SER A 29 0.68 -1.86 16.43
CA SER A 29 1.57 -2.47 15.45
C SER A 29 2.13 -1.46 14.45
N ILE A 30 2.97 -1.92 13.56
CA ILE A 30 3.41 -1.22 12.37
C ILE A 30 2.33 -1.43 11.28
N SER A 31 2.02 -0.38 10.51
CA SER A 31 1.09 -0.52 9.38
C SER A 31 1.69 -1.37 8.25
N HIS A 32 0.83 -1.95 7.41
CA HIS A 32 1.27 -2.71 6.25
C HIS A 32 2.13 -1.86 5.30
N ASP A 33 1.74 -0.60 5.03
CA ASP A 33 2.54 0.35 4.26
C ASP A 33 3.94 0.56 4.86
N ARG A 34 4.01 0.72 6.18
CA ARG A 34 5.27 0.91 6.87
C ARG A 34 6.14 -0.35 6.87
N GLU A 35 5.53 -1.52 7.03
CA GLU A 35 6.23 -2.81 6.92
C GLU A 35 6.81 -3.01 5.51
N LEU A 36 6.03 -2.74 4.47
CA LEU A 36 6.52 -2.78 3.09
C LEU A 36 7.68 -1.81 2.87
N THR A 37 7.54 -0.57 3.35
CA THR A 37 8.58 0.46 3.28
C THR A 37 9.88 0.00 3.96
N TYR A 38 9.77 -0.61 5.14
CA TYR A 38 10.90 -1.20 5.86
C TYR A 38 11.65 -2.21 5.00
N TYR A 39 10.94 -3.17 4.40
CA TYR A 39 11.57 -4.18 3.56
C TYR A 39 12.11 -3.62 2.25
N LEU A 40 11.46 -2.61 1.64
CA LEU A 40 11.97 -1.92 0.46
C LEU A 40 13.36 -1.31 0.71
N VAL A 41 13.56 -0.72 1.89
CA VAL A 41 14.86 -0.12 2.26
C VAL A 41 15.90 -1.19 2.57
N LEU A 42 15.57 -2.19 3.38
CA LEU A 42 16.53 -3.21 3.82
C LEU A 42 16.96 -4.12 2.67
N GLU A 43 16.01 -4.75 2.01
CA GLU A 43 16.28 -5.69 0.91
C GLU A 43 16.81 -4.96 -0.33
N GLY A 44 16.29 -3.74 -0.56
CA GLY A 44 16.75 -2.87 -1.63
C GLY A 44 18.23 -2.52 -1.52
N ALA A 45 18.68 -2.15 -0.32
CA ALA A 45 20.11 -1.86 -0.07
C ALA A 45 20.99 -3.10 -0.28
N ALA A 46 20.55 -4.27 0.19
CA ALA A 46 21.27 -5.52 0.01
C ALA A 46 21.35 -5.92 -1.47
N THR A 47 20.25 -5.77 -2.20
CA THR A 47 20.16 -6.05 -3.65
C THR A 47 21.00 -5.07 -4.47
N PHE A 48 21.00 -3.78 -4.11
CA PHE A 48 21.84 -2.77 -4.76
C PHE A 48 23.33 -3.14 -4.70
N VAL A 49 23.82 -3.57 -3.52
CA VAL A 49 25.22 -3.99 -3.35
C VAL A 49 25.49 -5.28 -4.10
N GLU A 50 24.60 -6.26 -4.04
CA GLU A 50 24.72 -7.53 -4.76
C GLU A 50 24.82 -7.30 -6.26
N ASN A 51 23.96 -6.48 -6.84
CA ASN A 51 23.99 -6.15 -8.26
C ASN A 51 25.33 -5.54 -8.69
N ARG A 52 25.88 -4.63 -7.89
CA ARG A 52 27.21 -4.03 -8.15
C ARG A 52 28.33 -5.06 -8.00
N TYR A 53 28.26 -5.91 -6.99
CA TYR A 53 29.23 -6.99 -6.79
C TYR A 53 29.24 -7.95 -7.98
N VAL A 54 28.07 -8.40 -8.43
CA VAL A 54 27.93 -9.30 -9.58
C VAL A 54 28.43 -8.63 -10.86
N ALA A 55 28.07 -7.38 -11.11
CA ALA A 55 28.53 -6.63 -12.28
C ALA A 55 30.08 -6.50 -12.32
N GLN A 56 30.72 -6.33 -11.16
CA GLN A 56 32.15 -6.16 -11.07
C GLN A 56 32.95 -7.47 -11.12
N TYR A 57 32.48 -8.51 -10.41
CA TYR A 57 33.28 -9.72 -10.18
C TYR A 57 32.75 -10.97 -10.91
N ALA A 58 31.53 -10.94 -11.39
CA ALA A 58 30.90 -12.04 -12.12
C ALA A 58 30.04 -11.53 -13.30
N PRO A 59 30.58 -10.69 -14.21
CA PRO A 59 29.79 -10.00 -15.23
C PRO A 59 29.02 -10.97 -16.17
N GLY A 60 29.50 -12.19 -16.36
CA GLY A 60 28.79 -13.22 -17.13
C GLY A 60 27.52 -13.79 -16.44
N MET A 61 27.31 -13.49 -15.17
CA MET A 61 26.12 -13.85 -14.39
C MET A 61 25.18 -12.66 -14.19
N ALA A 62 25.59 -11.46 -14.59
CA ALA A 62 24.80 -10.25 -14.41
C ALA A 62 23.59 -10.26 -15.37
N ASP A 63 22.38 -10.23 -14.81
CA ASP A 63 21.14 -9.98 -15.53
C ASP A 63 20.41 -8.81 -14.84
N GLY A 64 20.74 -7.60 -15.24
CA GLY A 64 20.21 -6.38 -14.64
C GLY A 64 18.69 -6.23 -14.74
N ASP A 65 18.05 -7.00 -15.63
CA ASP A 65 16.61 -6.93 -15.85
C ASP A 65 15.83 -8.11 -15.23
N ALA A 66 16.49 -9.06 -14.60
CA ALA A 66 15.86 -10.27 -14.09
C ALA A 66 14.74 -9.98 -13.07
N LEU A 67 15.03 -9.14 -12.07
CA LEU A 67 14.06 -8.74 -11.05
C LEU A 67 12.90 -7.94 -11.64
N ARG A 68 13.19 -7.02 -12.57
CA ARG A 68 12.15 -6.25 -13.27
C ARG A 68 11.21 -7.16 -14.05
N ARG A 69 11.74 -8.11 -14.81
CA ARG A 69 10.91 -9.09 -15.55
C ARG A 69 10.11 -9.98 -14.62
N ALA A 70 10.71 -10.44 -13.52
CA ALA A 70 10.03 -11.21 -12.49
C ALA A 70 8.87 -10.41 -11.87
N TYR A 71 9.12 -9.18 -11.44
CA TYR A 71 8.09 -8.28 -10.88
C TYR A 71 6.93 -8.02 -11.86
N GLN A 72 7.23 -7.82 -13.14
CA GLN A 72 6.21 -7.54 -14.15
C GLN A 72 5.28 -8.73 -14.40
N ASN A 73 5.80 -9.96 -14.35
CA ASN A 73 5.08 -11.19 -14.70
C ASN A 73 4.51 -11.95 -13.48
N ALA A 74 4.82 -11.50 -12.27
CA ALA A 74 4.40 -12.14 -11.02
C ALA A 74 2.89 -12.03 -10.76
N SER A 75 2.35 -12.97 -10.00
CA SER A 75 1.04 -12.82 -9.33
C SER A 75 1.07 -11.68 -8.31
N ALA A 76 -0.09 -11.22 -7.83
CA ALA A 76 -0.16 -10.12 -6.88
C ALA A 76 0.67 -10.38 -5.61
N TYR A 77 0.56 -11.57 -5.02
CA TYR A 77 1.34 -11.95 -3.83
C TYR A 77 2.85 -12.00 -4.09
N GLU A 78 3.25 -12.64 -5.19
CA GLU A 78 4.66 -12.71 -5.57
C GLU A 78 5.22 -11.32 -5.88
N ARG A 79 4.41 -10.44 -6.48
CA ARG A 79 4.79 -9.08 -6.81
C ARG A 79 5.11 -8.25 -5.57
N LEU A 80 4.32 -8.36 -4.48
CA LEU A 80 4.64 -7.74 -3.19
C LEU A 80 6.00 -8.21 -2.66
N ASN A 81 6.30 -9.50 -2.78
CA ASN A 81 7.58 -10.04 -2.33
C ASN A 81 8.75 -9.57 -3.21
N ILE A 82 8.60 -9.55 -4.54
CA ILE A 82 9.65 -9.14 -5.47
C ILE A 82 9.88 -7.62 -5.41
N ALA A 83 8.85 -6.84 -5.09
CA ALA A 83 8.94 -5.39 -4.96
C ALA A 83 10.08 -4.96 -4.01
N ARG A 84 10.26 -5.66 -2.88
CA ARG A 84 11.30 -5.38 -1.88
C ARG A 84 12.69 -5.31 -2.50
N TYR A 85 12.97 -6.23 -3.40
CA TYR A 85 14.26 -6.34 -4.09
C TYR A 85 14.34 -5.39 -5.29
N HIS A 86 13.32 -5.40 -6.16
CA HIS A 86 13.32 -4.62 -7.39
C HIS A 86 13.18 -3.12 -7.13
N LEU A 87 12.03 -2.70 -6.59
CA LEU A 87 11.75 -1.27 -6.36
C LEU A 87 12.64 -0.70 -5.26
N GLY A 88 12.96 -1.50 -4.24
CA GLY A 88 13.89 -1.10 -3.20
C GLY A 88 15.30 -0.83 -3.73
N ALA A 89 15.81 -1.68 -4.64
CA ALA A 89 17.13 -1.45 -5.25
C ALA A 89 17.14 -0.23 -6.18
N GLU A 90 16.06 0.03 -6.91
CA GLU A 90 15.90 1.25 -7.72
C GLU A 90 15.92 2.50 -6.83
N TYR A 91 15.13 2.52 -5.76
CA TYR A 91 15.09 3.59 -4.78
C TYR A 91 16.48 3.89 -4.19
N VAL A 92 17.22 2.85 -3.78
CA VAL A 92 18.58 3.01 -3.23
C VAL A 92 19.53 3.52 -4.29
N ALA A 93 19.47 3.01 -5.52
CA ALA A 93 20.35 3.42 -6.62
C ALA A 93 20.16 4.90 -7.02
N GLU A 94 18.99 5.48 -6.83
CA GLU A 94 18.72 6.90 -7.06
C GLU A 94 19.27 7.81 -5.95
N ARG A 95 19.54 7.26 -4.75
CA ARG A 95 19.97 8.03 -3.58
C ARG A 95 21.46 7.93 -3.26
N VAL A 96 22.13 6.86 -3.71
CA VAL A 96 23.54 6.65 -3.41
C VAL A 96 24.31 6.12 -4.63
N ASP A 97 25.50 6.67 -4.82
CA ASP A 97 26.40 6.28 -5.91
C ASP A 97 27.26 5.05 -5.57
N SER A 98 27.42 4.76 -4.28
CA SER A 98 28.36 3.75 -3.78
C SER A 98 27.78 2.99 -2.58
N PRO A 99 28.13 1.68 -2.42
CA PRO A 99 27.83 0.95 -1.19
C PRO A 99 28.34 1.61 0.09
N ALA A 100 29.39 2.44 0.02
CA ALA A 100 29.91 3.17 1.16
C ALA A 100 28.95 4.26 1.67
N ASP A 101 28.00 4.69 0.84
CA ASP A 101 27.05 5.76 1.15
C ASP A 101 25.70 5.25 1.68
N LEU A 102 25.55 3.94 1.87
CA LEU A 102 24.28 3.32 2.30
C LEU A 102 23.73 3.86 3.63
N GLU A 103 24.59 4.33 4.51
CA GLU A 103 24.19 4.96 5.76
C GLU A 103 23.20 6.12 5.53
N ARG A 104 23.31 6.85 4.42
CA ARG A 104 22.43 7.99 4.09
C ARG A 104 20.96 7.56 3.94
N VAL A 105 20.72 6.42 3.31
CA VAL A 105 19.37 5.88 3.11
C VAL A 105 18.76 5.42 4.45
N HIS A 106 19.59 4.85 5.32
CA HIS A 106 19.14 4.34 6.62
C HIS A 106 18.98 5.42 7.69
N ARG A 107 19.71 6.54 7.59
CA ARG A 107 19.57 7.67 8.54
C ARG A 107 18.30 8.49 8.32
N HIS A 108 17.82 8.55 7.10
CA HIS A 108 16.63 9.29 6.69
C HIS A 108 15.74 8.40 5.83
N PRO A 109 15.18 7.32 6.43
CA PRO A 109 14.37 6.37 5.69
C PRO A 109 13.05 7.01 5.26
N PRO A 110 12.46 6.52 4.15
CA PRO A 110 11.11 6.91 3.75
C PRO A 110 10.10 6.47 4.81
N THR A 111 8.97 7.15 4.86
CA THR A 111 7.88 6.85 5.80
C THR A 111 6.69 6.15 5.17
N SER A 112 6.64 6.08 3.84
CA SER A 112 5.59 5.41 3.06
C SER A 112 6.15 4.72 1.84
N THR A 113 5.40 3.78 1.28
CA THR A 113 5.70 3.18 -0.02
C THR A 113 5.64 4.20 -1.15
N GLU A 114 4.78 5.21 -1.05
CA GLU A 114 4.70 6.33 -1.97
C GLU A 114 6.04 7.05 -2.10
N GLN A 115 6.67 7.42 -0.97
CA GLN A 115 7.99 8.06 -0.98
C GLN A 115 9.07 7.22 -1.67
N VAL A 116 8.96 5.90 -1.58
CA VAL A 116 9.86 4.98 -2.30
C VAL A 116 9.56 5.00 -3.80
N LEU A 117 8.28 4.93 -4.18
CA LEU A 117 7.83 4.82 -5.57
C LEU A 117 8.11 6.09 -6.39
N HIS A 118 8.02 7.26 -5.74
CA HIS A 118 8.20 8.57 -6.37
C HIS A 118 9.55 9.23 -6.05
N ASN A 119 10.39 8.57 -5.25
CA ASN A 119 11.64 9.14 -4.75
C ASN A 119 11.43 10.52 -4.09
N SER A 120 10.29 10.70 -3.42
CA SER A 120 9.87 11.94 -2.76
C SER A 120 10.25 11.97 -1.27
N THR A 121 9.99 13.10 -0.63
CA THR A 121 10.06 13.29 0.83
C THR A 121 8.78 13.92 1.34
N ASP A 122 7.72 13.93 0.53
CA ASP A 122 6.43 14.50 0.87
C ASP A 122 5.83 13.77 2.07
N PRO A 123 5.36 14.47 3.08
CA PRO A 123 4.81 13.83 4.26
C PRO A 123 3.46 13.18 3.94
N ILE A 124 3.16 12.07 4.61
CA ILE A 124 1.83 11.47 4.56
C ILE A 124 0.83 12.46 5.18
N GLU A 125 -0.29 12.68 4.53
CA GLU A 125 -1.41 13.42 5.11
C GLU A 125 -2.07 12.59 6.22
N THR A 126 -2.50 13.24 7.31
CA THR A 126 -3.03 12.50 8.45
C THR A 126 -4.53 12.36 8.36
N LEU A 127 -5.01 11.14 8.08
CA LEU A 127 -6.42 10.79 8.20
C LEU A 127 -6.79 10.42 9.64
N THR A 128 -7.88 10.99 10.13
CA THR A 128 -8.52 10.57 11.38
C THR A 128 -9.87 9.94 11.08
N VAL A 129 -10.05 8.68 11.45
CA VAL A 129 -11.31 7.96 11.24
C VAL A 129 -11.85 7.45 12.57
N THR A 130 -13.03 7.95 12.96
CA THR A 130 -13.80 7.43 14.11
C THR A 130 -14.86 6.44 13.63
N THR A 131 -15.37 5.60 14.54
CA THR A 131 -16.34 4.57 14.19
C THR A 131 -17.47 4.47 15.21
N GLU A 132 -18.72 4.44 14.72
CA GLU A 132 -19.89 4.02 15.48
C GLU A 132 -20.37 2.67 14.96
N THR A 133 -20.19 1.60 15.73
CA THR A 133 -20.20 0.24 15.20
C THR A 133 -21.47 -0.54 15.45
N GLY A 134 -22.45 0.00 16.19
CA GLY A 134 -23.67 -0.72 16.54
C GLY A 134 -23.37 -2.10 17.15
N ASN A 135 -23.79 -3.16 16.46
CA ASN A 135 -23.53 -4.55 16.87
C ASN A 135 -22.23 -5.15 16.27
N TRP A 136 -21.47 -4.38 15.52
CA TRP A 136 -20.17 -4.79 15.00
C TRP A 136 -19.06 -4.41 15.98
N SER A 137 -17.91 -5.06 15.87
CA SER A 137 -16.71 -4.71 16.63
C SER A 137 -15.65 -4.20 15.67
N ASP A 138 -15.08 -3.03 15.94
CA ASP A 138 -13.86 -2.55 15.28
C ASP A 138 -12.68 -3.43 15.77
N ARG A 139 -12.17 -4.27 14.89
CA ARG A 139 -11.16 -5.29 15.22
C ARG A 139 -9.76 -4.87 14.89
N ASP A 140 -9.59 -4.20 13.78
CA ASP A 140 -8.28 -3.87 13.24
C ASP A 140 -8.34 -2.59 12.43
N ARG A 141 -7.25 -1.81 12.48
CA ARG A 141 -7.05 -0.61 11.69
C ARG A 141 -5.66 -0.64 11.09
N ASP A 142 -5.57 -0.40 9.80
CA ASP A 142 -4.31 -0.50 9.06
C ASP A 142 -4.23 0.56 7.97
N ARG A 143 -3.00 0.93 7.57
CA ARG A 143 -2.67 1.67 6.35
C ARG A 143 -2.09 0.70 5.35
N GLN A 144 -2.64 0.65 4.15
CA GLN A 144 -2.21 -0.28 3.11
C GLN A 144 -1.09 0.30 2.23
N GLY A 145 -1.17 1.58 1.92
CA GLY A 145 -0.20 2.33 1.13
C GLY A 145 -0.35 2.17 -0.38
N GLU A 146 0.33 3.06 -1.10
CA GLU A 146 0.23 3.14 -2.55
C GLU A 146 0.70 1.86 -3.27
N LEU A 147 1.79 1.24 -2.80
CA LEU A 147 2.29 0.01 -3.42
C LEU A 147 1.26 -1.12 -3.36
N PHE A 148 0.60 -1.29 -2.22
CA PHE A 148 -0.47 -2.27 -2.09
C PHE A 148 -1.61 -1.97 -3.05
N LEU A 149 -2.05 -0.71 -3.13
CA LEU A 149 -3.13 -0.27 -4.02
C LEU A 149 -2.79 -0.56 -5.49
N ARG A 150 -1.59 -0.18 -5.96
CA ARG A 150 -1.09 -0.50 -7.31
C ARG A 150 -1.17 -1.99 -7.63
N ILE A 151 -0.78 -2.84 -6.68
CA ILE A 151 -0.76 -4.29 -6.86
C ILE A 151 -2.16 -4.87 -6.82
N ALA A 152 -3.03 -4.39 -5.94
CA ALA A 152 -4.42 -4.80 -5.84
C ALA A 152 -5.18 -4.49 -7.15
N LEU A 153 -5.06 -3.28 -7.66
CA LEU A 153 -5.69 -2.87 -8.92
C LEU A 153 -5.19 -3.70 -10.12
N ARG A 154 -3.91 -4.11 -10.13
CA ARG A 154 -3.33 -4.94 -11.19
C ARG A 154 -3.84 -6.37 -11.24
N THR A 155 -4.69 -6.81 -10.32
CA THR A 155 -5.33 -8.12 -10.43
C THR A 155 -6.35 -8.16 -11.57
N GLU A 156 -6.96 -7.02 -11.89
CA GLU A 156 -7.97 -6.90 -12.94
C GLU A 156 -7.61 -5.85 -14.01
N LEU A 157 -6.77 -4.86 -13.66
CA LEU A 157 -6.41 -3.77 -14.56
C LEU A 157 -4.99 -3.96 -15.12
N ASN A 158 -4.72 -3.34 -16.27
CA ASN A 158 -3.36 -3.29 -16.81
C ASN A 158 -2.45 -2.41 -15.93
N ARG A 159 -1.12 -2.53 -16.13
CA ARG A 159 -0.12 -1.86 -15.31
C ARG A 159 -0.25 -0.34 -15.31
N SER A 160 -0.38 0.30 -16.48
CA SER A 160 -0.45 1.75 -16.55
C SER A 160 -1.66 2.28 -15.80
N THR A 161 -2.85 1.75 -16.08
CA THR A 161 -4.08 2.14 -15.38
C THR A 161 -3.98 1.99 -13.86
N ALA A 162 -3.36 0.90 -13.37
CA ALA A 162 -3.22 0.69 -11.93
C ALA A 162 -2.18 1.63 -11.29
N VAL A 163 -1.15 2.04 -12.02
CA VAL A 163 -0.16 3.03 -11.56
C VAL A 163 -0.76 4.42 -11.54
N ASP A 164 -1.42 4.82 -12.64
CA ASP A 164 -2.05 6.13 -12.77
C ASP A 164 -3.13 6.30 -11.68
N ALA A 165 -4.01 5.30 -11.52
CA ALA A 165 -5.08 5.32 -10.51
C ALA A 165 -4.63 5.29 -9.04
N ALA A 166 -3.39 4.97 -8.75
CA ALA A 166 -2.84 5.01 -7.39
C ALA A 166 -1.92 6.22 -7.16
N HIS A 167 -1.65 6.99 -8.22
CA HIS A 167 -0.84 8.20 -8.14
C HIS A 167 -1.57 9.28 -7.33
N GLY A 168 -0.81 10.06 -6.56
CA GLY A 168 -1.39 11.07 -5.67
C GLY A 168 -2.10 10.48 -4.44
N TRP A 169 -1.71 9.26 -4.03
CA TRP A 169 -2.14 8.70 -2.76
C TRP A 169 -1.56 9.51 -1.60
N GLY A 170 -2.39 10.18 -0.81
CA GLY A 170 -1.99 10.99 0.34
C GLY A 170 -1.98 10.22 1.66
N ASP A 171 -3.02 9.41 1.92
CA ASP A 171 -3.12 8.48 3.06
C ASP A 171 -4.28 7.49 2.85
N ASP A 172 -4.29 6.40 3.61
CA ASP A 172 -5.45 5.52 3.72
C ASP A 172 -5.66 4.94 5.12
N ARG A 173 -6.90 4.59 5.43
CA ARG A 173 -7.27 3.82 6.62
C ARG A 173 -8.24 2.72 6.25
N ARG A 174 -7.82 1.48 6.44
CA ARG A 174 -8.69 0.32 6.35
C ARG A 174 -9.09 -0.11 7.75
N ILE A 175 -10.40 -0.04 8.03
CA ILE A 175 -11.00 -0.51 9.28
C ILE A 175 -11.66 -1.85 9.02
N THR A 176 -11.32 -2.85 9.81
CA THR A 176 -11.94 -4.19 9.76
C THR A 176 -12.94 -4.33 10.89
N PHE A 177 -14.17 -4.64 10.53
CA PHE A 177 -15.28 -4.91 11.43
C PHE A 177 -15.54 -6.41 11.52
N ALA A 178 -15.95 -6.88 12.70
CA ALA A 178 -16.40 -8.25 12.90
C ALA A 178 -17.72 -8.32 13.66
N LYS A 179 -18.60 -9.24 13.23
CA LYS A 179 -19.84 -9.58 13.89
C LYS A 179 -20.08 -11.09 13.77
N GLU A 180 -20.00 -11.80 14.89
CA GLU A 180 -20.05 -13.28 14.90
C GLU A 180 -18.95 -13.88 13.99
N ASN A 181 -19.32 -14.62 12.95
CA ASN A 181 -18.41 -15.24 11.98
C ASN A 181 -18.28 -14.43 10.67
N ARG A 182 -18.71 -13.16 10.67
CA ARG A 182 -18.67 -12.28 9.51
C ARG A 182 -17.63 -11.21 9.71
N THR A 183 -16.93 -10.87 8.63
CA THR A 183 -16.01 -9.72 8.56
C THR A 183 -16.47 -8.77 7.48
N ALA A 184 -16.21 -7.50 7.69
CA ALA A 184 -16.46 -6.43 6.73
C ALA A 184 -15.38 -5.36 6.89
N SER A 185 -15.24 -4.45 5.93
CA SER A 185 -14.27 -3.38 6.01
C SER A 185 -14.83 -2.08 5.45
N ALA A 186 -14.37 -0.96 6.01
CA ALA A 186 -14.39 0.34 5.38
C ALA A 186 -12.94 0.75 5.07
N TRP A 187 -12.68 1.12 3.84
CA TRP A 187 -11.36 1.59 3.40
C TRP A 187 -11.50 3.04 2.94
N VAL A 188 -11.01 3.97 3.75
CA VAL A 188 -10.97 5.41 3.48
C VAL A 188 -9.66 5.70 2.77
N LEU A 189 -9.72 6.23 1.55
CA LEU A 189 -8.57 6.61 0.72
C LEU A 189 -8.62 8.12 0.50
N HIS A 190 -7.53 8.79 0.78
CA HIS A 190 -7.36 10.23 0.59
C HIS A 190 -6.28 10.50 -0.45
N TRP A 191 -6.50 11.51 -1.27
CA TRP A 191 -5.70 11.84 -2.44
C TRP A 191 -5.16 13.26 -2.32
N ASP A 192 -4.02 13.53 -2.93
CA ASP A 192 -3.39 14.86 -2.96
C ASP A 192 -4.28 15.92 -3.59
N ASP A 193 -5.16 15.51 -4.52
CA ASP A 193 -6.13 16.41 -5.16
C ASP A 193 -7.36 15.68 -5.74
N ALA A 194 -8.35 16.45 -6.16
CA ALA A 194 -9.61 15.95 -6.70
C ALA A 194 -9.46 15.23 -8.06
N ASP A 195 -8.45 15.55 -8.85
CA ASP A 195 -8.20 14.90 -10.14
C ASP A 195 -7.69 13.48 -9.91
N ASN A 196 -6.80 13.27 -8.93
CA ASN A 196 -6.31 11.95 -8.50
C ASN A 196 -7.45 11.10 -7.93
N ALA A 197 -8.32 11.64 -7.07
CA ALA A 197 -9.50 10.96 -6.57
C ALA A 197 -10.42 10.49 -7.71
N THR A 198 -10.71 11.36 -8.68
CA THR A 198 -11.54 11.05 -9.84
C THR A 198 -10.92 9.94 -10.71
N GLU A 199 -9.60 9.98 -10.90
CA GLU A 199 -8.85 8.98 -11.67
C GLU A 199 -8.92 7.59 -11.02
N PHE A 200 -8.73 7.56 -9.70
CA PHE A 200 -8.91 6.35 -8.91
C PHE A 200 -10.33 5.79 -9.03
N GLU A 201 -11.36 6.62 -8.79
CA GLU A 201 -12.76 6.18 -8.83
C GLU A 201 -13.12 5.56 -10.19
N ALA A 202 -12.75 6.23 -11.29
CA ALA A 202 -12.99 5.72 -12.63
C ALA A 202 -12.23 4.41 -12.93
N ALA A 203 -11.06 4.22 -12.35
CA ALA A 203 -10.31 2.97 -12.48
C ALA A 203 -10.88 1.87 -11.57
N PHE A 204 -11.31 2.24 -10.36
CA PHE A 204 -11.88 1.30 -9.40
C PHE A 204 -13.25 0.78 -9.84
N ASP A 205 -14.07 1.59 -10.48
CA ASP A 205 -15.31 1.14 -11.14
C ASP A 205 -15.01 0.05 -12.19
N ARG A 206 -14.01 0.28 -13.06
CA ARG A 206 -13.57 -0.75 -14.03
C ARG A 206 -13.01 -2.00 -13.38
N TYR A 207 -12.32 -1.85 -12.26
CA TYR A 207 -11.84 -2.97 -11.44
C TYR A 207 -13.00 -3.79 -10.90
N LEU A 208 -14.04 -3.12 -10.37
CA LEU A 208 -15.25 -3.79 -9.85
C LEU A 208 -16.06 -4.44 -10.97
N ASP A 209 -16.23 -3.78 -12.12
CA ASP A 209 -16.93 -4.34 -13.29
C ASP A 209 -16.27 -5.62 -13.83
N ALA A 210 -14.94 -5.74 -13.68
CA ALA A 210 -14.21 -6.96 -14.06
C ALA A 210 -14.37 -8.11 -13.06
N LYS A 211 -14.77 -7.82 -11.81
CA LYS A 211 -14.75 -8.73 -10.66
C LYS A 211 -16.12 -9.07 -10.10
N ALA A 212 -17.11 -8.24 -10.36
CA ALA A 212 -18.42 -8.30 -9.75
C ALA A 212 -19.50 -7.76 -10.71
N SER A 213 -20.76 -8.04 -10.43
CA SER A 213 -21.89 -7.53 -11.17
C SER A 213 -22.53 -6.34 -10.47
N ALA A 214 -22.77 -5.24 -11.21
CA ALA A 214 -23.40 -4.05 -10.66
C ALA A 214 -24.88 -4.31 -10.33
N ASN A 215 -25.31 -3.93 -9.11
CA ASN A 215 -26.69 -4.02 -8.65
C ASN A 215 -27.08 -2.73 -7.90
N GLY A 216 -27.60 -1.75 -8.63
CA GLY A 216 -27.89 -0.42 -8.13
C GLY A 216 -26.63 0.34 -7.73
N SER A 217 -26.45 0.65 -6.44
CA SER A 217 -25.29 1.36 -5.90
C SER A 217 -24.19 0.44 -5.36
N VAL A 218 -24.28 -0.86 -5.62
CA VAL A 218 -23.33 -1.85 -5.12
C VAL A 218 -22.88 -2.77 -6.25
N TRP A 219 -21.72 -3.41 -6.06
CA TRP A 219 -21.22 -4.51 -6.89
C TRP A 219 -21.23 -5.79 -6.05
N GLU A 220 -21.75 -6.87 -6.62
CA GLU A 220 -21.88 -8.17 -5.97
C GLU A 220 -21.04 -9.20 -6.72
N GLN A 221 -20.15 -9.92 -6.03
CA GLN A 221 -19.42 -11.03 -6.65
C GLN A 221 -20.38 -12.17 -6.98
N ASP A 222 -20.16 -12.84 -8.11
CA ASP A 222 -21.02 -13.91 -8.62
C ASP A 222 -21.16 -15.10 -7.66
N ASP A 223 -20.15 -15.33 -6.81
CA ASP A 223 -20.16 -16.36 -5.77
C ASP A 223 -20.86 -15.92 -4.47
N GLY A 224 -21.34 -14.66 -4.41
CA GLY A 224 -22.01 -14.07 -3.26
C GLY A 224 -21.12 -13.82 -2.04
N ASN A 225 -19.80 -13.98 -2.18
CA ASN A 225 -18.87 -13.88 -1.06
C ASN A 225 -18.57 -12.45 -0.64
N ALA A 226 -18.70 -11.48 -1.55
CA ALA A 226 -18.42 -10.08 -1.25
C ALA A 226 -19.34 -9.13 -2.03
N THR A 227 -19.75 -8.08 -1.35
CA THR A 227 -20.42 -6.89 -1.92
C THR A 227 -19.52 -5.70 -1.70
N TYR A 228 -19.49 -4.78 -2.66
CA TYR A 228 -18.72 -3.53 -2.61
C TYR A 228 -19.63 -2.33 -2.82
N ARG A 229 -19.31 -1.23 -2.18
CA ARG A 229 -19.89 0.08 -2.45
C ARG A 229 -18.82 1.15 -2.36
N VAL A 230 -18.79 2.01 -3.37
CA VAL A 230 -17.90 3.17 -3.43
C VAL A 230 -18.70 4.42 -3.06
N VAL A 231 -18.15 5.27 -2.24
CA VAL A 231 -18.75 6.54 -1.80
C VAL A 231 -17.72 7.64 -1.89
N GLU A 232 -17.98 8.68 -2.67
CA GLU A 232 -17.25 9.94 -2.63
C GLU A 232 -17.61 10.65 -1.32
N ALA A 233 -16.69 10.70 -0.36
CA ALA A 233 -16.90 11.35 0.94
C ALA A 233 -16.58 12.86 0.86
N THR A 234 -15.55 13.21 0.10
CA THR A 234 -15.21 14.58 -0.33
C THR A 234 -14.66 14.51 -1.76
N ASN A 235 -14.37 15.65 -2.38
CA ASN A 235 -13.73 15.68 -3.69
C ASN A 235 -12.31 15.04 -3.72
N GLU A 236 -11.68 14.83 -2.56
CA GLU A 236 -10.33 14.25 -2.39
C GLU A 236 -10.35 12.96 -1.57
N THR A 237 -11.54 12.46 -1.19
CA THR A 237 -11.63 11.25 -0.35
C THR A 237 -12.71 10.31 -0.80
N THR A 238 -12.33 9.09 -1.08
CA THR A 238 -13.22 7.98 -1.45
C THR A 238 -13.25 6.93 -0.37
N VAL A 239 -14.45 6.41 -0.06
CA VAL A 239 -14.63 5.29 0.89
C VAL A 239 -15.15 4.07 0.16
N VAL A 240 -14.45 2.95 0.32
CA VAL A 240 -14.87 1.64 -0.20
C VAL A 240 -15.37 0.78 0.96
N PHE A 241 -16.66 0.48 0.97
CA PHE A 241 -17.24 -0.52 1.87
C PHE A 241 -17.18 -1.90 1.22
N LEU A 242 -16.75 -2.89 1.97
CA LEU A 242 -16.58 -4.27 1.54
C LEU A 242 -17.11 -5.23 2.60
N GLY A 243 -17.90 -6.21 2.21
CA GLY A 243 -18.41 -7.24 3.13
C GLY A 243 -19.67 -7.90 2.63
N ASN A 244 -20.52 -8.36 3.56
CA ASN A 244 -21.83 -8.83 3.18
C ASN A 244 -22.76 -7.65 2.80
N GLU A 245 -23.77 -7.94 2.02
CA GLU A 245 -24.71 -6.94 1.47
C GLU A 245 -25.33 -6.06 2.56
N THR A 246 -25.75 -6.64 3.70
CA THR A 246 -26.37 -5.89 4.80
C THR A 246 -25.42 -4.83 5.36
N PHE A 247 -24.17 -5.19 5.64
CA PHE A 247 -23.14 -4.23 6.09
C PHE A 247 -22.93 -3.13 5.06
N VAL A 248 -22.68 -3.50 3.82
CA VAL A 248 -22.33 -2.56 2.76
C VAL A 248 -23.44 -1.56 2.46
N ARG A 249 -24.72 -1.98 2.57
CA ARG A 249 -25.88 -1.09 2.37
C ARG A 249 -26.17 -0.20 3.56
N SER A 250 -25.88 -0.65 4.79
CA SER A 250 -26.18 0.10 6.02
C SER A 250 -25.04 1.01 6.49
N ALA A 251 -23.79 0.70 6.14
CA ALA A 251 -22.65 1.51 6.55
C ALA A 251 -22.72 2.90 5.89
N THR A 252 -22.40 3.94 6.64
CA THR A 252 -22.35 5.33 6.15
C THR A 252 -21.02 5.98 6.51
N VAL A 253 -20.67 7.02 5.80
CA VAL A 253 -19.56 7.90 6.12
C VAL A 253 -20.05 9.33 6.24
N ASN A 254 -19.66 9.99 7.34
CA ASN A 254 -19.91 11.41 7.58
C ASN A 254 -18.57 12.15 7.60
N THR A 255 -18.48 13.24 6.87
CA THR A 255 -17.30 14.11 6.85
C THR A 255 -17.46 15.17 7.93
N THR A 256 -16.51 15.25 8.86
CA THR A 256 -16.48 16.28 9.91
C THR A 256 -15.47 17.38 9.60
N HIS A 257 -14.38 17.03 8.91
CA HIS A 257 -13.35 17.90 8.37
C HIS A 257 -12.72 17.27 7.12
N GLU A 258 -11.89 18.01 6.38
CA GLU A 258 -11.28 17.56 5.12
C GLU A 258 -10.60 16.18 5.24
N THR A 259 -9.95 15.90 6.38
CA THR A 259 -9.27 14.63 6.67
C THR A 259 -9.84 13.91 7.91
N GLN A 260 -11.07 14.23 8.33
CA GLN A 260 -11.72 13.61 9.50
C GLN A 260 -13.08 13.02 9.13
N PHE A 261 -13.23 11.74 9.37
CA PHE A 261 -14.39 10.96 8.94
C PHE A 261 -14.95 10.10 10.07
N ASP A 262 -16.27 10.00 10.11
CA ASP A 262 -16.99 9.09 11.01
C ASP A 262 -17.65 7.99 10.18
N ILE A 263 -17.27 6.74 10.44
CA ILE A 263 -17.91 5.57 9.84
C ILE A 263 -18.97 5.05 10.79
N GLU A 264 -20.23 5.08 10.37
CA GLU A 264 -21.35 4.55 11.13
C GLU A 264 -21.83 3.23 10.51
N VAL A 265 -22.03 2.22 11.35
CA VAL A 265 -22.57 0.93 10.95
C VAL A 265 -23.81 0.65 11.79
N GLU A 266 -24.97 0.63 11.16
CA GLU A 266 -26.23 0.34 11.83
C GLU A 266 -26.30 -1.10 12.35
N SER A 267 -27.16 -1.30 13.36
CA SER A 267 -27.32 -2.53 14.13
C SER A 267 -28.00 -3.67 13.33
#